data_dbf8e9c9b5a987194981a042e6e89f98
#
_entry.id   dbf8e9c9b5a987194981a042e6e89f98
#
_cell.length_a   1.000
_cell.length_b   1.000
_cell.length_c   1.000
_cell.angle_alpha   90.00
_cell.angle_beta   90.00
_cell.angle_gamma   90.00
#
_symmetry.space_group_name_H-M   'P 1'
#
loop_
_entity.id
_entity.type
_entity.pdbx_description
1 polymer ?
#
loop_
_entity_poly.entity_id
_entity_poly.type
_entity_poly.pdbx_seq_one_letter_code
_entity_poly.pdbx_strand_id
1 'polypeptide(L)'
;MVVAHGRRYGCPVELALDQIGGKWKTVVLSRLKVEPMTYSDLRRAIPGLADKVLTQRLKDLVADGFVERRPGEGGGAVYVLTAQGRSLTPVLEALYAWGLDAGERFGARFSTENVAPSIDGTRPISDTRIAG
;
A
#
# COMPACT_ATOMS: atom_id res chain seq x y z
N MET A 1 5.00 6.55 16.50
CA MET A 1 5.32 7.19 15.22
C MET A 1 6.82 7.31 15.04
N VAL A 2 7.32 6.98 13.87
CA VAL A 2 8.75 7.09 13.58
C VAL A 2 9.00 8.37 12.79
N VAL A 3 9.81 9.25 13.35
CA VAL A 3 10.21 10.50 12.69
C VAL A 3 11.70 10.46 12.53
N ALA A 4 12.17 10.69 11.32
CA ALA A 4 13.58 10.53 10.99
C ALA A 4 14.46 11.74 11.33
N HIS A 5 13.89 12.80 11.86
CA HIS A 5 14.60 14.05 12.12
C HIS A 5 15.85 13.84 12.97
N GLY A 6 17.00 14.15 12.40
CA GLY A 6 18.25 14.10 13.11
C GLY A 6 18.78 12.71 13.44
N ARG A 7 18.08 11.66 13.08
CA ARG A 7 18.54 10.31 13.33
C ARG A 7 19.58 9.92 12.29
N ARG A 8 20.53 9.11 12.72
CA ARG A 8 21.56 8.60 11.83
C ARG A 8 21.19 7.22 11.34
N TYR A 9 21.39 7.00 10.06
CA TYR A 9 21.17 5.70 9.43
C TYR A 9 22.42 5.26 8.72
N GLY A 10 22.68 3.97 8.73
CA GLY A 10 23.81 3.42 8.02
C GLY A 10 23.64 3.45 6.52
N CYS A 11 22.38 3.51 6.07
CA CYS A 11 22.06 3.41 4.65
C CYS A 11 20.66 3.98 4.40
N PRO A 12 20.44 4.62 3.25
CA PRO A 12 19.09 5.14 2.93
C PRO A 12 18.00 4.08 2.98
N VAL A 13 18.30 2.81 2.72
CA VAL A 13 17.32 1.74 2.82
C VAL A 13 16.80 1.58 4.25
N GLU A 14 17.66 1.79 5.23
CA GLU A 14 17.24 1.72 6.63
C GLU A 14 16.21 2.80 6.95
N LEU A 15 16.42 4.01 6.45
CA LEU A 15 15.45 5.09 6.63
C LEU A 15 14.12 4.70 5.99
N ALA A 16 14.15 4.23 4.75
CA ALA A 16 12.93 3.85 4.05
C ALA A 16 12.17 2.77 4.82
N LEU A 17 12.85 1.76 5.30
CA LEU A 17 12.23 0.67 6.05
C LEU A 17 11.65 1.15 7.38
N ASP A 18 12.29 2.11 8.02
CA ASP A 18 11.73 2.70 9.25
C ASP A 18 10.38 3.36 8.98
N GLN A 19 10.25 4.01 7.82
CA GLN A 19 9.03 4.76 7.51
C GLN A 19 7.90 3.87 7.02
N ILE A 20 8.20 2.92 6.16
CA ILE A 20 7.16 2.15 5.49
C ILE A 20 7.27 0.65 5.72
N GLY A 21 8.23 0.21 6.51
CA GLY A 21 8.43 -1.21 6.76
C GLY A 21 7.27 -1.85 7.49
N GLY A 22 7.27 -3.17 7.47
CA GLY A 22 6.18 -3.93 8.03
C GLY A 22 5.19 -4.32 6.94
N LYS A 23 4.54 -5.42 7.17
CA LYS A 23 3.74 -6.08 6.14
C LYS A 23 2.59 -5.22 5.62
N TRP A 24 1.86 -4.60 6.54
CA TRP A 24 0.57 -4.05 6.14
C TRP A 24 0.59 -2.58 5.72
N LYS A 25 1.58 -1.81 6.15
CA LYS A 25 1.67 -0.40 5.74
C LYS A 25 1.80 -0.26 4.22
N THR A 26 2.73 -1.01 3.64
CA THR A 26 2.95 -0.94 2.19
C THR A 26 1.77 -1.48 1.42
N VAL A 27 1.09 -2.51 1.95
CA VAL A 27 -0.11 -3.05 1.30
C VAL A 27 -1.21 -2.00 1.26
N VAL A 28 -1.45 -1.32 2.39
CA VAL A 28 -2.45 -0.25 2.43
C VAL A 28 -2.09 0.88 1.47
N LEU A 29 -0.83 1.31 1.48
CA LEU A 29 -0.38 2.36 0.57
C LEU A 29 -0.54 1.96 -0.89
N SER A 30 -0.27 0.71 -1.21
CA SER A 30 -0.45 0.20 -2.58
C SER A 30 -1.89 0.30 -3.06
N ARG A 31 -2.84 0.05 -2.17
CA ARG A 31 -4.26 0.18 -2.54
C ARG A 31 -4.63 1.64 -2.72
N LEU A 32 -4.18 2.50 -1.82
CA LEU A 32 -4.47 3.93 -1.89
C LEU A 32 -3.76 4.62 -3.05
N LYS A 33 -2.68 4.05 -3.54
CA LYS A 33 -1.99 4.54 -4.74
C LYS A 33 -2.93 4.56 -5.94
N VAL A 34 -3.84 3.60 -6.00
CA VAL A 34 -4.74 3.46 -7.13
C VAL A 34 -5.87 4.48 -7.07
N GLU A 35 -6.49 4.64 -5.90
CA GLU A 35 -7.61 5.56 -5.73
C GLU A 35 -7.89 5.79 -4.25
N PRO A 36 -8.57 6.89 -3.92
CA PRO A 36 -9.03 7.11 -2.56
C PRO A 36 -9.99 5.98 -2.14
N MET A 37 -9.92 5.60 -0.88
CA MET A 37 -10.75 4.52 -0.37
C MET A 37 -11.30 4.83 1.02
N THR A 38 -12.51 4.35 1.28
CA THR A 38 -13.06 4.36 2.63
C THR A 38 -12.47 3.21 3.42
N TYR A 39 -12.72 3.20 4.74
CA TYR A 39 -12.32 2.07 5.58
C TYR A 39 -12.92 0.76 5.04
N SER A 40 -14.20 0.79 4.71
CA SER A 40 -14.87 -0.40 4.19
C SER A 40 -14.27 -0.88 2.88
N ASP A 41 -13.91 0.06 2.00
CA ASP A 41 -13.25 -0.30 0.75
C ASP A 41 -11.93 -1.02 1.00
N LEU A 42 -11.14 -0.50 1.95
CA LEU A 42 -9.86 -1.10 2.30
C LEU A 42 -10.05 -2.50 2.90
N ARG A 43 -11.07 -2.65 3.74
CA ARG A 43 -11.37 -3.96 4.32
C ARG A 43 -11.66 -4.99 3.24
N ARG A 44 -12.46 -4.60 2.25
CA ARG A 44 -12.79 -5.52 1.15
C ARG A 44 -11.58 -5.78 0.25
N ALA A 45 -10.76 -4.77 0.05
CA ALA A 45 -9.61 -4.89 -0.86
C ALA A 45 -8.46 -5.70 -0.26
N ILE A 46 -8.40 -5.82 1.07
CA ILE A 46 -7.29 -6.49 1.74
C ILE A 46 -7.85 -7.58 2.66
N PRO A 47 -8.33 -8.69 2.08
CA PRO A 47 -8.81 -9.80 2.91
C PRO A 47 -7.66 -10.38 3.73
N GLY A 48 -7.98 -10.85 4.91
CA GLY A 48 -6.98 -11.38 5.83
C GLY A 48 -6.37 -10.35 6.76
N LEU A 49 -6.68 -9.07 6.56
CA LEU A 49 -6.21 -8.00 7.44
C LEU A 49 -7.26 -7.77 8.52
N ALA A 50 -6.86 -7.95 9.77
CA ALA A 50 -7.78 -7.76 10.90
C ALA A 50 -8.12 -6.28 11.07
N ASP A 51 -9.36 -6.02 11.53
CA ASP A 51 -9.83 -4.65 11.78
C ASP A 51 -8.88 -3.86 12.67
N LYS A 52 -8.43 -4.49 13.74
CA LYS A 52 -7.54 -3.83 14.68
C LYS A 52 -6.24 -3.39 14.02
N VAL A 53 -5.70 -4.23 13.15
CA VAL A 53 -4.45 -3.94 12.47
C VAL A 53 -4.66 -2.84 11.43
N LEU A 54 -5.72 -2.93 10.63
CA LEU A 54 -6.02 -1.90 9.63
C LEU A 54 -6.19 -0.53 10.30
N THR A 55 -6.97 -0.50 11.38
CA THR A 55 -7.19 0.74 12.12
C THR A 55 -5.86 1.33 12.59
N GLN A 56 -4.99 0.49 13.15
CA GLN A 56 -3.71 0.96 13.65
C GLN A 56 -2.80 1.43 12.52
N ARG A 57 -2.74 0.68 11.43
CA ARG A 57 -1.88 1.07 10.30
C ARG A 57 -2.35 2.38 9.68
N LEU A 58 -3.66 2.59 9.58
CA LEU A 58 -4.17 3.86 9.06
C LEU A 58 -3.82 5.02 9.99
N LYS A 59 -3.94 4.83 11.29
CA LYS A 59 -3.54 5.86 12.24
C LYS A 59 -2.05 6.18 12.12
N ASP A 60 -1.22 5.17 11.99
CA ASP A 60 0.22 5.35 11.83
C ASP A 60 0.52 6.13 10.55
N LEU A 61 -0.11 5.77 9.44
CA LEU A 61 0.14 6.40 8.15
C LEU A 61 -0.33 7.85 8.14
N VAL A 62 -1.44 8.15 8.81
CA VAL A 62 -1.90 9.54 8.94
C VAL A 62 -0.93 10.32 9.81
N ALA A 63 -0.53 9.75 10.95
CA ALA A 63 0.39 10.43 11.86
C ALA A 63 1.74 10.69 11.21
N ASP A 64 2.20 9.79 10.36
CA ASP A 64 3.50 9.92 9.69
C ASP A 64 3.43 10.77 8.42
N GLY A 65 2.24 11.23 8.04
CA GLY A 65 2.08 12.16 6.94
C GLY A 65 1.99 11.54 5.54
N PHE A 66 1.79 10.23 5.45
CA PHE A 66 1.65 9.56 4.16
C PHE A 66 0.22 9.51 3.66
N VAL A 67 -0.74 9.58 4.57
CA VAL A 67 -2.15 9.44 4.26
C VAL A 67 -2.91 10.57 4.95
N GLU A 68 -3.95 11.06 4.29
CA GLU A 68 -4.84 12.06 4.85
C GLU A 68 -6.25 11.46 4.93
N ARG A 69 -6.92 11.73 6.04
CA ARG A 69 -8.29 11.31 6.24
C ARG A 69 -9.18 12.51 5.94
N ARG A 70 -10.05 12.38 4.95
CA ARG A 70 -10.94 13.45 4.51
C ARG A 70 -12.40 13.07 4.70
N PRO A 71 -13.28 14.06 4.86
CA PRO A 71 -14.72 13.76 4.85
C PRO A 71 -15.09 13.16 3.50
N GLY A 72 -15.89 12.10 3.53
CA GLY A 72 -16.42 11.51 2.32
C GLY A 72 -17.90 11.84 2.17
N GLU A 73 -18.44 11.48 1.02
CA GLU A 73 -19.88 11.63 0.80
C GLU A 73 -20.63 10.73 1.77
N GLY A 74 -21.76 11.20 2.25
CA GLY A 74 -22.57 10.42 3.16
C GLY A 74 -22.09 10.38 4.60
N GLY A 75 -21.11 11.20 4.97
CA GLY A 75 -20.69 11.34 6.35
C GLY A 75 -19.56 10.43 6.79
N GLY A 76 -19.10 9.53 5.95
CA GLY A 76 -17.95 8.69 6.25
C GLY A 76 -16.65 9.42 5.97
N ALA A 77 -15.54 8.71 6.14
CA ALA A 77 -14.22 9.25 5.85
C ALA A 77 -13.59 8.51 4.67
N VAL A 78 -12.80 9.24 3.91
CA VAL A 78 -12.05 8.71 2.78
C VAL A 78 -10.57 8.93 3.07
N TYR A 79 -9.77 7.93 2.79
CA TYR A 79 -8.32 8.00 2.96
C TYR A 79 -7.68 8.22 1.60
N VAL A 80 -6.76 9.19 1.54
CA VAL A 80 -6.06 9.53 0.30
C VAL A 80 -4.58 9.67 0.59
N LEU A 81 -3.74 9.43 -0.41
CA LEU A 81 -2.31 9.68 -0.27
C LEU A 81 -2.04 11.18 -0.26
N THR A 82 -1.15 11.60 0.62
CA THR A 82 -0.62 12.96 0.60
C THR A 82 0.43 13.06 -0.50
N ALA A 83 1.00 14.24 -0.70
CA ALA A 83 2.13 14.40 -1.62
C ALA A 83 3.28 13.49 -1.21
N GLN A 84 3.56 13.40 0.10
CA GLN A 84 4.59 12.50 0.61
C GLN A 84 4.24 11.04 0.32
N GLY A 85 2.98 10.66 0.51
CA GLY A 85 2.53 9.31 0.18
C GLY A 85 2.70 9.01 -1.30
N ARG A 86 2.36 9.96 -2.15
CA ARG A 86 2.51 9.78 -3.60
C ARG A 86 3.97 9.68 -4.03
N SER A 87 4.89 10.25 -3.26
CA SER A 87 6.31 10.12 -3.57
C SER A 87 6.79 8.68 -3.48
N LEU A 88 6.03 7.82 -2.81
CA LEU A 88 6.36 6.40 -2.70
C LEU A 88 5.87 5.58 -3.91
N THR A 89 5.15 6.19 -4.84
CA THR A 89 4.60 5.45 -5.98
C THR A 89 5.65 4.58 -6.69
N PRO A 90 6.83 5.10 -7.04
CA PRO A 90 7.83 4.25 -7.71
C PRO A 90 8.27 3.06 -6.85
N VAL A 91 8.37 3.25 -5.55
CA VAL A 91 8.75 2.17 -4.63
C VAL A 91 7.66 1.11 -4.58
N LEU A 92 6.42 1.54 -4.44
CA LEU A 92 5.28 0.63 -4.35
C LEU A 92 5.10 -0.16 -5.65
N GLU A 93 5.28 0.51 -6.78
CA GLU A 93 5.19 -0.16 -8.07
C GLU A 93 6.31 -1.18 -8.26
N ALA A 94 7.52 -0.85 -7.82
CA ALA A 94 8.65 -1.77 -7.90
C ALA A 94 8.42 -3.00 -7.02
N LEU A 95 7.91 -2.79 -5.81
CA LEU A 95 7.59 -3.90 -4.91
C LEU A 95 6.53 -4.81 -5.51
N TYR A 96 5.50 -4.22 -6.09
CA TYR A 96 4.42 -4.96 -6.71
C TYR A 96 4.95 -5.81 -7.87
N ALA A 97 5.72 -5.19 -8.76
CA ALA A 97 6.27 -5.89 -9.93
C ALA A 97 7.20 -7.01 -9.51
N TRP A 98 8.08 -6.73 -8.54
CA TRP A 98 8.99 -7.76 -8.05
C TRP A 98 8.23 -8.91 -7.42
N GLY A 99 7.18 -8.60 -6.64
CA GLY A 99 6.38 -9.61 -5.98
C GLY A 99 5.64 -10.51 -6.97
N LEU A 100 5.10 -9.93 -8.04
CA LEU A 100 4.44 -10.73 -9.08
C LEU A 100 5.42 -11.71 -9.71
N ASP A 101 6.58 -11.20 -10.07
CA ASP A 101 7.60 -12.02 -10.72
C ASP A 101 8.13 -13.11 -9.79
N ALA A 102 8.46 -12.73 -8.57
CA ALA A 102 8.97 -13.68 -7.57
C ALA A 102 7.91 -14.71 -7.17
N GLY A 103 6.65 -14.29 -7.13
CA GLY A 103 5.55 -15.18 -6.81
C GLY A 103 5.48 -16.37 -7.75
N GLU A 104 5.71 -16.13 -9.02
CA GLU A 104 5.74 -17.20 -10.01
C GLU A 104 6.86 -18.20 -9.71
N ARG A 105 8.06 -17.67 -9.42
CA ARG A 105 9.21 -18.51 -9.10
C ARG A 105 9.02 -19.30 -7.80
N PHE A 106 8.35 -18.70 -6.83
CA PHE A 106 8.17 -19.31 -5.50
C PHE A 106 6.89 -20.12 -5.39
N GLY A 107 6.10 -20.19 -6.45
CA GLY A 107 4.83 -20.91 -6.40
C GLY A 107 3.76 -20.23 -5.57
N ALA A 108 3.89 -18.94 -5.35
CA ALA A 108 2.90 -18.18 -4.61
C ALA A 108 1.68 -17.89 -5.47
N ARG A 109 0.54 -17.73 -4.81
CA ARG A 109 -0.71 -17.38 -5.49
C ARG A 109 -1.20 -16.06 -4.94
N PHE A 110 -1.82 -15.27 -5.82
CA PHE A 110 -2.40 -14.00 -5.44
C PHE A 110 -3.90 -14.02 -5.68
N SER A 111 -4.65 -13.45 -4.74
CA SER A 111 -6.07 -13.22 -4.95
C SER A 111 -6.21 -12.14 -6.03
N THR A 112 -7.07 -12.36 -7.01
CA THR A 112 -7.31 -11.36 -8.05
C THR A 112 -7.87 -10.07 -7.46
N GLU A 113 -8.54 -10.16 -6.33
CA GLU A 113 -9.08 -8.98 -5.65
C GLU A 113 -7.99 -8.08 -5.09
N ASN A 114 -6.81 -8.65 -4.85
CA ASN A 114 -5.70 -7.91 -4.28
C ASN A 114 -4.71 -7.43 -5.32
N VAL A 115 -4.95 -7.73 -6.58
CA VAL A 115 -4.07 -7.31 -7.66
C VAL A 115 -4.55 -5.95 -8.17
N ALA A 116 -3.74 -4.91 -7.97
CA ALA A 116 -4.09 -3.58 -8.41
C ALA A 116 -4.09 -3.50 -9.93
N PRO A 117 -5.03 -2.76 -10.53
CA PRO A 117 -4.99 -2.55 -11.97
C PRO A 117 -3.75 -1.74 -12.34
N SER A 118 -3.30 -1.92 -13.57
CA SER A 118 -2.20 -1.14 -14.08
C SER A 118 -2.59 0.33 -14.18
N ILE A 119 -1.68 1.21 -13.83
CA ILE A 119 -1.95 2.64 -13.85
C ILE A 119 -2.17 3.15 -15.26
N ASP A 120 -1.53 2.54 -16.24
CA ASP A 120 -1.65 2.94 -17.63
C ASP A 120 -2.85 2.30 -18.33
N GLY A 121 -3.68 1.58 -17.60
CA GLY A 121 -4.88 0.96 -18.16
C GLY A 121 -4.66 -0.42 -18.74
N THR A 122 -3.46 -0.94 -18.70
CA THR A 122 -3.22 -2.29 -19.16
C THR A 122 -3.69 -3.29 -18.10
N ARG A 123 -3.90 -4.53 -18.53
CA ARG A 123 -4.31 -5.55 -17.59
C ARG A 123 -3.20 -5.84 -16.59
N PRO A 124 -3.56 -6.25 -15.36
CA PRO A 124 -2.55 -6.66 -14.42
C PRO A 124 -1.68 -7.79 -14.97
N ILE A 125 -0.41 -7.71 -14.69
CA ILE A 125 0.54 -8.72 -15.17
C ILE A 125 0.18 -10.11 -14.67
N SER A 126 -0.39 -10.20 -13.48
CA SER A 126 -0.78 -11.48 -12.91
C SER A 126 -1.79 -12.23 -13.77
N ASP A 127 -2.65 -11.53 -14.50
CA ASP A 127 -3.62 -12.18 -15.37
C ASP A 127 -2.92 -12.96 -16.47
N THR A 128 -1.89 -12.37 -17.06
CA THR A 128 -1.13 -13.01 -18.11
C THR A 128 -0.41 -14.25 -17.59
N ARG A 129 0.15 -14.15 -16.41
CA ARG A 129 0.89 -15.27 -15.80
C ARG A 129 0.00 -16.41 -15.38
N ILE A 130 -1.18 -16.08 -14.87
CA ILE A 130 -2.15 -17.09 -14.45
C ILE A 130 -2.67 -17.82 -15.68
N ALA A 131 -2.82 -17.12 -16.78
CA ALA A 131 -3.31 -17.72 -18.00
C ALA A 131 -2.27 -18.61 -18.69
N GLY A 132 -1.02 -18.38 -18.34
CA GLY A 132 0.08 -19.14 -18.95
C GLY A 132 0.35 -20.49 -18.33
#